data_638fd46fc829ed430fb652f586284f7a
#
_entry.id   638fd46fc829ed430fb652f586284f7a
#
_cell.length_a   1.000
_cell.length_b   1.000
_cell.length_c   1.000
_cell.angle_alpha   90.00
_cell.angle_beta   90.00
_cell.angle_gamma   90.00
#
_symmetry.space_group_name_H-M   'P 1'
#
loop_
_entity.id
_entity.type
_entity.pdbx_description
1 polymer ?
#
loop_
_entity_poly.entity_id
_entity_poly.type
_entity_poly.pdbx_seq_one_letter_code
_entity_poly.pdbx_strand_id
1 'polypeptide(L)'
;MTATANIKRATNMTLAFSEEQAMILDSAKSFCSDRSDITAVRSLLGSETGYSADVWAEMVALGWTGIAIPEQYGGSELGIGSTIPLVESMGCHLLSTPYISTTIASQALLRGGSDEQKAQWLPKVAEGSVGTLALLDNEDWGATSTSCELSASLELQGSKLFVNDAAVADFFIVLANHKGAQVLVLVEASQLSTDALTSKVLIDETKRACTVNFSGITVSADAILPGSEAALRDSKLIGALLMAAEATGSAAAALDVVVGYLTSRIQFGRLIGSYQSLKHPTVEMLIGMDSARTLIYHAATVVGDETLDHDADVACRMAKAQATDALMFAGDRAIQFHGGMGFTYECDAQLYLRRALWIQHQYGDAQHHRLHLANLLLD
;
A
#
# COMPACT_ATOMS: atom_id res chain seq x y z
N MET A 1 45.02 -13.21 4.15
CA MET A 1 44.15 -14.26 4.71
C MET A 1 42.95 -13.61 5.34
N THR A 2 41.78 -13.92 4.89
CA THR A 2 40.43 -13.66 5.38
C THR A 2 39.55 -12.87 4.38
N ALA A 3 39.22 -13.50 3.25
CA ALA A 3 38.16 -13.02 2.37
C ALA A 3 37.23 -14.17 1.89
N THR A 4 37.09 -15.24 2.69
CA THR A 4 36.39 -16.47 2.22
C THR A 4 35.21 -16.88 3.12
N ALA A 5 34.76 -16.05 4.08
CA ALA A 5 33.74 -16.43 5.05
C ALA A 5 32.32 -15.95 4.75
N ASN A 6 32.10 -15.06 3.78
CA ASN A 6 30.76 -14.45 3.56
C ASN A 6 30.00 -14.93 2.31
N ILE A 7 30.49 -15.93 1.59
CA ILE A 7 29.81 -16.41 0.36
C ILE A 7 28.85 -17.58 0.64
N LYS A 8 28.81 -18.13 1.84
CA LYS A 8 27.98 -19.30 2.16
C LYS A 8 26.53 -19.02 2.64
N ARG A 9 26.11 -17.77 2.77
CA ARG A 9 24.72 -17.43 3.16
C ARG A 9 23.75 -17.19 2.01
N ALA A 10 24.25 -17.07 0.77
CA ALA A 10 23.42 -16.71 -0.39
C ALA A 10 22.83 -17.90 -1.19
N THR A 11 22.95 -19.14 -0.72
CA THR A 11 22.64 -20.31 -1.57
C THR A 11 21.37 -21.08 -1.22
N ASN A 12 20.50 -20.57 -0.33
CA ASN A 12 19.22 -21.24 -0.03
C ASN A 12 17.98 -20.32 -0.04
N MET A 13 18.01 -19.18 -0.70
CA MET A 13 16.79 -18.41 -0.94
C MET A 13 16.12 -18.93 -2.22
N THR A 14 15.26 -19.91 -2.08
CA THR A 14 14.29 -20.25 -3.12
C THR A 14 13.23 -19.15 -3.11
N LEU A 15 13.08 -18.41 -4.21
CA LEU A 15 11.94 -17.51 -4.52
C LEU A 15 10.64 -18.32 -4.74
N ALA A 16 10.49 -19.42 -4.04
CA ALA A 16 9.28 -20.23 -4.10
C ALA A 16 8.31 -19.72 -3.02
N PHE A 17 7.10 -19.42 -3.42
CA PHE A 17 6.00 -19.24 -2.49
C PHE A 17 5.95 -20.39 -1.49
N SER A 18 5.66 -20.06 -0.22
CA SER A 18 5.17 -21.09 0.68
C SER A 18 3.84 -21.64 0.16
N GLU A 19 3.47 -22.85 0.59
CA GLU A 19 2.17 -23.42 0.22
C GLU A 19 1.03 -22.49 0.65
N GLU A 20 1.14 -21.86 1.82
CA GLU A 20 0.17 -20.89 2.33
C GLU A 20 0.09 -19.64 1.44
N GLN A 21 1.22 -19.09 1.01
CA GLN A 21 1.24 -17.93 0.10
C GLN A 21 0.62 -18.26 -1.25
N ALA A 22 0.85 -19.47 -1.77
CA ALA A 22 0.22 -19.93 -3.00
C ALA A 22 -1.31 -20.06 -2.85
N MET A 23 -1.77 -20.62 -1.73
CA MET A 23 -3.22 -20.73 -1.43
C MET A 23 -3.87 -19.35 -1.28
N ILE A 24 -3.19 -18.40 -0.61
CA ILE A 24 -3.68 -17.01 -0.48
C ILE A 24 -3.79 -16.38 -1.86
N LEU A 25 -2.77 -16.54 -2.73
CA LEU A 25 -2.78 -15.98 -4.08
C LEU A 25 -3.95 -16.53 -4.93
N ASP A 26 -4.19 -17.83 -4.91
CA ASP A 26 -5.28 -18.44 -5.69
C ASP A 26 -6.64 -18.01 -5.17
N SER A 27 -6.83 -17.97 -3.85
CA SER A 27 -8.04 -17.47 -3.22
C SER A 27 -8.26 -15.99 -3.53
N ALA A 28 -7.22 -15.15 -3.42
CA ALA A 28 -7.28 -13.72 -3.68
C ALA A 28 -7.61 -13.41 -5.15
N LYS A 29 -7.02 -14.14 -6.11
CA LYS A 29 -7.31 -13.97 -7.53
C LYS A 29 -8.79 -14.27 -7.84
N SER A 30 -9.30 -15.38 -7.34
CA SER A 30 -10.70 -15.75 -7.54
C SER A 30 -11.63 -14.71 -6.91
N PHE A 31 -11.40 -14.37 -5.66
CA PHE A 31 -12.20 -13.39 -4.92
C PHE A 31 -12.21 -12.01 -5.60
N CYS A 32 -11.02 -11.47 -5.93
CA CYS A 32 -10.94 -10.16 -6.56
C CYS A 32 -11.61 -10.14 -7.95
N SER A 33 -11.45 -11.22 -8.73
CA SER A 33 -12.14 -11.36 -10.02
C SER A 33 -13.66 -11.37 -9.87
N ASP A 34 -14.17 -12.05 -8.84
CA ASP A 34 -15.62 -12.22 -8.63
C ASP A 34 -16.27 -11.00 -7.97
N ARG A 35 -15.54 -10.25 -7.14
CA ARG A 35 -16.08 -9.15 -6.32
C ARG A 35 -15.68 -7.76 -6.81
N SER A 36 -14.72 -7.64 -7.73
CA SER A 36 -14.21 -6.37 -8.24
C SER A 36 -14.04 -6.41 -9.75
N ASP A 37 -15.10 -6.76 -10.46
CA ASP A 37 -15.16 -6.54 -11.90
C ASP A 37 -15.21 -5.03 -12.19
N ILE A 38 -14.95 -4.64 -13.43
CA ILE A 38 -14.89 -3.24 -13.81
C ILE A 38 -16.21 -2.49 -13.57
N THR A 39 -17.35 -3.19 -13.61
CA THR A 39 -18.68 -2.62 -13.35
C THR A 39 -18.82 -2.29 -11.86
N ALA A 40 -18.42 -3.22 -10.99
CA ALA A 40 -18.38 -3.00 -9.56
C ALA A 40 -17.44 -1.84 -9.19
N VAL A 41 -16.21 -1.79 -9.76
CA VAL A 41 -15.29 -0.67 -9.57
C VAL A 41 -15.93 0.66 -9.93
N ARG A 42 -16.53 0.75 -11.13
CA ARG A 42 -17.15 1.98 -11.61
C ARG A 42 -18.35 2.43 -10.76
N SER A 43 -19.11 1.48 -10.20
CA SER A 43 -20.25 1.80 -9.32
C SER A 43 -19.83 2.49 -8.01
N LEU A 44 -18.58 2.29 -7.58
CA LEU A 44 -18.02 2.83 -6.34
C LEU A 44 -17.32 4.18 -6.53
N LEU A 45 -17.01 4.62 -7.76
CA LEU A 45 -16.26 5.86 -7.99
C LEU A 45 -16.90 7.09 -7.36
N GLY A 46 -18.22 7.21 -7.41
CA GLY A 46 -18.97 8.32 -6.82
C GLY A 46 -19.46 8.08 -5.39
N SER A 47 -19.15 6.94 -4.78
CA SER A 47 -19.61 6.63 -3.42
C SER A 47 -18.78 7.36 -2.37
N GLU A 48 -19.36 7.61 -1.19
CA GLU A 48 -18.70 8.29 -0.10
C GLU A 48 -17.53 7.47 0.47
N THR A 49 -17.74 6.17 0.69
CA THR A 49 -16.75 5.27 1.31
C THR A 49 -15.73 4.72 0.32
N GLY A 50 -16.06 4.63 -0.96
CA GLY A 50 -15.18 4.11 -2.02
C GLY A 50 -15.03 2.58 -2.05
N TYR A 51 -15.75 1.84 -1.19
CA TYR A 51 -15.71 0.38 -1.14
C TYR A 51 -17.08 -0.21 -0.75
N SER A 52 -17.24 -1.52 -0.97
CA SER A 52 -18.42 -2.27 -0.53
C SER A 52 -18.20 -2.84 0.87
N ALA A 53 -19.10 -2.52 1.80
CA ALA A 53 -19.08 -3.07 3.15
C ALA A 53 -19.26 -4.60 3.17
N ASP A 54 -20.05 -5.15 2.24
CA ASP A 54 -20.22 -6.60 2.12
C ASP A 54 -18.92 -7.28 1.70
N VAL A 55 -18.20 -6.71 0.72
CA VAL A 55 -16.88 -7.21 0.30
C VAL A 55 -15.87 -7.15 1.44
N TRP A 56 -15.88 -6.07 2.23
CA TRP A 56 -15.05 -5.97 3.42
C TRP A 56 -15.39 -7.06 4.44
N ALA A 57 -16.66 -7.28 4.73
CA ALA A 57 -17.09 -8.32 5.65
C ALA A 57 -16.70 -9.74 5.17
N GLU A 58 -16.76 -10.00 3.85
CA GLU A 58 -16.26 -11.25 3.28
C GLU A 58 -14.75 -11.41 3.45
N MET A 59 -13.94 -10.34 3.26
CA MET A 59 -12.49 -10.36 3.50
C MET A 59 -12.16 -10.65 4.97
N VAL A 60 -12.91 -10.07 5.90
CA VAL A 60 -12.80 -10.35 7.34
C VAL A 60 -13.14 -11.82 7.64
N ALA A 61 -14.24 -12.32 7.08
CA ALA A 61 -14.66 -13.71 7.27
C ALA A 61 -13.64 -14.74 6.71
N LEU A 62 -12.87 -14.35 5.68
CA LEU A 62 -11.74 -15.13 5.15
C LEU A 62 -10.48 -15.02 6.04
N GLY A 63 -10.50 -14.22 7.11
CA GLY A 63 -9.38 -14.02 8.02
C GLY A 63 -8.25 -13.13 7.46
N TRP A 64 -8.51 -12.42 6.36
CA TRP A 64 -7.45 -11.67 5.67
C TRP A 64 -6.95 -10.48 6.48
N THR A 65 -7.79 -9.84 7.28
CA THR A 65 -7.40 -8.76 8.19
C THR A 65 -6.44 -9.21 9.30
N GLY A 66 -6.44 -10.53 9.59
CA GLY A 66 -5.58 -11.15 10.59
C GLY A 66 -4.31 -11.85 10.05
N ILE A 67 -4.05 -11.84 8.73
CA ILE A 67 -2.92 -12.59 8.13
C ILE A 67 -1.59 -12.32 8.84
N ALA A 68 -1.26 -11.05 9.08
CA ALA A 68 -0.01 -10.61 9.69
C ALA A 68 -0.12 -10.29 11.18
N ILE A 69 -1.21 -10.69 11.82
CA ILE A 69 -1.43 -10.52 13.27
C ILE A 69 -1.10 -11.84 13.97
N PRO A 70 -0.34 -11.83 15.09
CA PRO A 70 -0.05 -13.02 15.87
C PRO A 70 -1.30 -13.74 16.39
N GLU A 71 -1.22 -15.09 16.50
CA GLU A 71 -2.32 -15.93 16.96
C GLU A 71 -2.86 -15.51 18.35
N GLN A 72 -1.98 -15.07 19.25
CA GLN A 72 -2.38 -14.57 20.58
C GLN A 72 -3.34 -13.38 20.54
N TYR A 73 -3.41 -12.66 19.40
CA TYR A 73 -4.32 -11.54 19.17
C TYR A 73 -5.43 -11.89 18.14
N GLY A 74 -5.64 -13.18 17.87
CA GLY A 74 -6.70 -13.65 16.98
C GLY A 74 -6.35 -13.62 15.50
N GLY A 75 -5.09 -13.44 15.12
CA GLY A 75 -4.61 -13.52 13.73
C GLY A 75 -4.12 -14.91 13.33
N SER A 76 -3.53 -15.00 12.15
CA SER A 76 -3.01 -16.24 11.55
C SER A 76 -1.48 -16.39 11.66
N GLU A 77 -0.77 -15.35 12.10
CA GLU A 77 0.71 -15.36 12.29
C GLU A 77 1.51 -15.76 11.02
N LEU A 78 0.96 -15.49 9.82
CA LEU A 78 1.63 -15.83 8.56
C LEU A 78 2.65 -14.76 8.13
N GLY A 79 2.80 -13.69 8.89
CA GLY A 79 3.71 -12.58 8.62
C GLY A 79 3.24 -11.63 7.53
N ILE A 80 3.86 -10.42 7.52
CA ILE A 80 3.48 -9.35 6.59
C ILE A 80 3.75 -9.73 5.12
N GLY A 81 4.77 -10.55 4.83
CA GLY A 81 5.07 -11.03 3.49
C GLY A 81 3.91 -11.80 2.84
N SER A 82 3.08 -12.47 3.65
CA SER A 82 1.92 -13.22 3.17
C SER A 82 0.74 -12.34 2.72
N THR A 83 0.77 -11.04 3.00
CA THR A 83 -0.22 -10.08 2.49
C THR A 83 0.05 -9.67 1.05
N ILE A 84 1.28 -9.84 0.55
CA ILE A 84 1.70 -9.37 -0.79
C ILE A 84 0.89 -9.98 -1.93
N PRO A 85 0.63 -11.31 -1.98
CA PRO A 85 -0.19 -11.92 -3.02
C PRO A 85 -1.62 -11.37 -3.06
N LEU A 86 -2.20 -11.07 -1.88
CA LEU A 86 -3.53 -10.48 -1.78
C LEU A 86 -3.53 -9.05 -2.33
N VAL A 87 -2.58 -8.22 -1.91
CA VAL A 87 -2.50 -6.82 -2.34
C VAL A 87 -2.17 -6.71 -3.84
N GLU A 88 -1.34 -7.59 -4.39
CA GLU A 88 -1.13 -7.69 -5.84
C GLU A 88 -2.44 -8.00 -6.57
N SER A 89 -3.22 -8.97 -6.08
CA SER A 89 -4.52 -9.31 -6.66
C SER A 89 -5.53 -8.16 -6.55
N MET A 90 -5.56 -7.43 -5.42
CA MET A 90 -6.37 -6.22 -5.28
C MET A 90 -5.98 -5.16 -6.32
N GLY A 91 -4.69 -4.94 -6.54
CA GLY A 91 -4.18 -4.02 -7.56
C GLY A 91 -4.60 -4.41 -8.97
N CYS A 92 -4.54 -5.70 -9.30
CA CYS A 92 -4.94 -6.24 -10.60
C CYS A 92 -6.42 -5.92 -10.93
N HIS A 93 -7.28 -6.02 -9.94
CA HIS A 93 -8.73 -5.83 -10.08
C HIS A 93 -9.23 -4.46 -9.63
N LEU A 94 -8.31 -3.51 -9.30
CA LEU A 94 -8.65 -2.20 -8.74
C LEU A 94 -9.54 -2.28 -7.50
N LEU A 95 -9.50 -3.42 -6.76
CA LEU A 95 -10.30 -3.61 -5.56
C LEU A 95 -9.92 -2.57 -4.50
N SER A 96 -10.88 -1.75 -4.13
CA SER A 96 -10.72 -0.74 -3.09
C SER A 96 -11.42 -1.20 -1.81
N THR A 97 -10.65 -1.33 -0.75
CA THR A 97 -11.11 -1.56 0.62
C THR A 97 -10.10 -0.94 1.57
N PRO A 98 -10.42 -0.71 2.86
CA PRO A 98 -9.46 -0.18 3.82
C PRO A 98 -8.38 -1.19 4.27
N TYR A 99 -8.14 -2.24 3.48
CA TYR A 99 -7.20 -3.32 3.81
C TYR A 99 -5.77 -2.82 3.99
N ILE A 100 -5.26 -2.04 3.02
CA ILE A 100 -3.86 -1.59 3.04
C ILE A 100 -3.62 -0.63 4.20
N SER A 101 -4.48 0.36 4.41
CA SER A 101 -4.38 1.32 5.52
C SER A 101 -4.44 0.61 6.88
N THR A 102 -5.37 -0.35 7.03
CA THR A 102 -5.54 -1.15 8.25
C THR A 102 -4.32 -2.05 8.50
N THR A 103 -3.79 -2.69 7.47
CA THR A 103 -2.58 -3.52 7.58
C THR A 103 -1.38 -2.69 8.04
N ILE A 104 -1.17 -1.49 7.47
CA ILE A 104 -0.07 -0.62 7.88
C ILE A 104 -0.25 -0.14 9.33
N ALA A 105 -1.48 0.23 9.73
CA ALA A 105 -1.77 0.65 11.10
C ALA A 105 -1.56 -0.50 12.11
N SER A 106 -1.97 -1.73 11.78
CA SER A 106 -1.71 -2.90 12.63
C SER A 106 -0.21 -3.19 12.77
N GLN A 107 0.57 -3.02 11.70
CA GLN A 107 2.03 -3.18 11.76
C GLN A 107 2.69 -2.09 12.61
N ALA A 108 2.19 -0.85 12.59
CA ALA A 108 2.68 0.19 13.50
C ALA A 108 2.41 -0.17 14.97
N LEU A 109 1.25 -0.73 15.29
CA LEU A 109 0.93 -1.23 16.63
C LEU A 109 1.81 -2.42 17.02
N LEU A 110 2.00 -3.40 16.15
CA LEU A 110 2.83 -4.58 16.42
C LEU A 110 4.27 -4.20 16.75
N ARG A 111 4.84 -3.23 16.02
CA ARG A 111 6.23 -2.82 16.12
C ARG A 111 6.50 -1.78 17.19
N GLY A 112 5.52 -0.94 17.52
CA GLY A 112 5.71 0.19 18.42
C GLY A 112 4.77 0.27 19.61
N GLY A 113 3.68 -0.48 19.61
CA GLY A 113 2.69 -0.46 20.68
C GLY A 113 3.14 -1.19 21.94
N SER A 114 2.58 -0.79 23.09
CA SER A 114 2.68 -1.58 24.33
C SER A 114 1.84 -2.86 24.22
N ASP A 115 2.08 -3.81 25.15
CA ASP A 115 1.32 -5.06 25.18
C ASP A 115 -0.18 -4.81 25.41
N GLU A 116 -0.52 -3.79 26.19
CA GLU A 116 -1.91 -3.36 26.42
C GLU A 116 -2.53 -2.81 25.15
N GLN A 117 -1.82 -1.95 24.40
CA GLN A 117 -2.30 -1.41 23.14
C GLN A 117 -2.51 -2.50 22.10
N LYS A 118 -1.57 -3.45 22.00
CA LYS A 118 -1.69 -4.62 21.11
C LYS A 118 -2.88 -5.48 21.48
N ALA A 119 -3.03 -5.81 22.76
CA ALA A 119 -4.13 -6.65 23.27
C ALA A 119 -5.51 -5.98 23.11
N GLN A 120 -5.56 -4.65 23.13
CA GLN A 120 -6.81 -3.88 22.92
C GLN A 120 -7.24 -3.80 21.46
N TRP A 121 -6.29 -3.58 20.54
CA TRP A 121 -6.61 -3.19 19.17
C TRP A 121 -6.42 -4.30 18.12
N LEU A 122 -5.41 -5.15 18.26
CA LEU A 122 -5.14 -6.17 17.24
C LEU A 122 -6.28 -7.19 17.09
N PRO A 123 -6.95 -7.66 18.18
CA PRO A 123 -8.13 -8.50 18.03
C PRO A 123 -9.25 -7.82 17.27
N LYS A 124 -9.50 -6.53 17.55
CA LYS A 124 -10.52 -5.76 16.82
C LYS A 124 -10.19 -5.62 15.32
N VAL A 125 -8.89 -5.43 14.99
CA VAL A 125 -8.46 -5.39 13.59
C VAL A 125 -8.68 -6.75 12.91
N ALA A 126 -8.36 -7.86 13.59
CA ALA A 126 -8.64 -9.20 13.07
C ALA A 126 -10.14 -9.41 12.84
N GLU A 127 -11.00 -8.80 13.64
CA GLU A 127 -12.47 -8.80 13.54
C GLU A 127 -13.03 -7.73 12.56
N GLY A 128 -12.16 -6.94 11.91
CA GLY A 128 -12.54 -6.03 10.84
C GLY A 128 -12.57 -4.54 11.19
N SER A 129 -12.14 -4.14 12.40
CA SER A 129 -11.94 -2.72 12.69
C SER A 129 -10.90 -2.09 11.78
N VAL A 130 -11.18 -0.88 11.33
CA VAL A 130 -10.36 -0.15 10.36
C VAL A 130 -9.39 0.77 11.08
N GLY A 131 -8.11 0.63 10.79
CA GLY A 131 -7.06 1.54 11.27
C GLY A 131 -6.40 2.30 10.14
N THR A 132 -5.87 3.49 10.43
CA THR A 132 -5.09 4.25 9.45
C THR A 132 -3.96 5.04 10.08
N LEU A 133 -2.91 5.32 9.29
CA LEU A 133 -1.81 6.20 9.67
C LEU A 133 -2.07 7.64 9.21
N ALA A 134 -1.85 8.59 10.11
CA ALA A 134 -1.95 10.02 9.85
C ALA A 134 -0.55 10.65 9.98
N LEU A 135 0.21 10.68 8.88
CA LEU A 135 1.63 11.04 8.88
C LEU A 135 1.92 12.43 8.32
N LEU A 136 1.26 12.82 7.21
CA LEU A 136 1.64 14.00 6.43
C LEU A 136 1.03 15.29 6.97
N ASP A 137 1.83 16.31 7.17
CA ASP A 137 1.38 17.69 7.44
C ASP A 137 1.22 18.50 6.16
N ASN A 138 1.91 18.09 5.09
CA ASN A 138 1.91 18.68 3.76
C ASN A 138 2.00 17.55 2.71
N GLU A 139 2.33 17.88 1.47
CA GLU A 139 2.40 16.92 0.36
C GLU A 139 3.77 16.22 0.23
N ASP A 140 4.70 16.49 1.17
CA ASP A 140 6.07 15.95 1.13
C ASP A 140 6.21 14.67 1.97
N TRP A 141 6.24 13.52 1.31
CA TRP A 141 6.54 12.23 1.95
C TRP A 141 7.99 12.10 2.43
N GLY A 142 8.90 12.97 1.93
CA GLY A 142 10.29 13.05 2.35
C GLY A 142 10.52 13.90 3.61
N ALA A 143 9.48 14.57 4.13
CA ALA A 143 9.60 15.42 5.32
C ALA A 143 10.13 14.62 6.52
N THR A 144 11.15 15.18 7.17
CA THR A 144 11.82 14.59 8.32
C THR A 144 11.30 15.12 9.66
N SER A 145 10.38 16.08 9.64
CA SER A 145 9.75 16.68 10.82
C SER A 145 8.24 16.75 10.64
N THR A 146 7.52 16.89 11.75
CA THR A 146 6.07 17.10 11.77
C THR A 146 5.75 18.41 12.48
N SER A 147 4.73 19.11 11.98
CA SER A 147 4.16 20.32 12.59
C SER A 147 3.00 20.01 13.54
N CYS A 148 2.50 18.78 13.55
CA CYS A 148 1.53 18.34 14.52
C CYS A 148 2.22 18.16 15.88
N GLU A 149 1.72 18.85 16.90
CA GLU A 149 2.33 18.89 18.23
C GLU A 149 1.48 18.11 19.24
N LEU A 150 2.12 17.35 20.13
CA LEU A 150 1.53 16.83 21.35
C LEU A 150 2.09 17.64 22.52
N SER A 151 1.25 18.45 23.12
CA SER A 151 1.63 19.37 24.22
C SER A 151 2.11 18.63 25.47
N ALA A 152 2.67 19.36 26.43
CA ALA A 152 3.05 18.79 27.74
C ALA A 152 1.82 18.32 28.54
N SER A 153 0.64 18.87 28.27
CA SER A 153 -0.65 18.44 28.83
C SER A 153 -1.31 17.30 28.05
N LEU A 154 -0.59 16.72 27.08
CA LEU A 154 -1.07 15.62 26.21
C LEU A 154 -2.27 15.99 25.33
N GLU A 155 -2.33 17.23 24.88
CA GLU A 155 -3.31 17.71 23.91
C GLU A 155 -2.65 17.81 22.52
N LEU A 156 -3.29 17.20 21.51
CA LEU A 156 -2.87 17.28 20.13
C LEU A 156 -3.25 18.63 19.51
N GLN A 157 -2.35 19.17 18.68
CA GLN A 157 -2.55 20.40 17.93
C GLN A 157 -2.02 20.23 16.52
N GLY A 158 -2.88 20.30 15.51
CA GLY A 158 -2.54 20.20 14.10
C GLY A 158 -3.48 19.33 13.29
N SER A 159 -3.23 19.30 12.00
CA SER A 159 -3.99 18.50 11.03
C SER A 159 -3.07 17.63 10.22
N LYS A 160 -3.59 16.52 9.69
CA LYS A 160 -2.89 15.61 8.78
C LYS A 160 -3.59 15.57 7.43
N LEU A 161 -2.81 15.56 6.37
CA LEU A 161 -3.29 15.51 4.98
C LEU A 161 -3.24 14.08 4.44
N PHE A 162 -4.08 13.83 3.46
CA PHE A 162 -4.13 12.56 2.72
C PHE A 162 -4.16 11.32 3.62
N VAL A 163 -4.92 11.39 4.72
CA VAL A 163 -5.14 10.23 5.59
C VAL A 163 -6.07 9.26 4.87
N ASN A 164 -5.52 8.14 4.42
CA ASN A 164 -6.23 7.14 3.64
C ASN A 164 -7.33 6.49 4.48
N ASP A 165 -8.50 6.27 3.88
CA ASP A 165 -9.65 5.60 4.48
C ASP A 165 -10.13 6.23 5.82
N ALA A 166 -9.76 7.48 6.09
CA ALA A 166 -10.05 8.16 7.35
C ALA A 166 -11.54 8.26 7.68
N ALA A 167 -12.40 8.36 6.66
CA ALA A 167 -13.85 8.47 6.84
C ALA A 167 -14.51 7.22 7.43
N VAL A 168 -13.82 6.08 7.36
CA VAL A 168 -14.31 4.77 7.84
C VAL A 168 -13.41 4.17 8.92
N ALA A 169 -12.37 4.89 9.35
CA ALA A 169 -11.43 4.43 10.36
C ALA A 169 -12.06 4.43 11.76
N ASP A 170 -11.81 3.36 12.52
CA ASP A 170 -12.15 3.23 13.95
C ASP A 170 -11.06 3.83 14.83
N PHE A 171 -9.81 3.82 14.35
CA PHE A 171 -8.69 4.44 15.06
C PHE A 171 -7.63 4.99 14.09
N PHE A 172 -6.87 5.95 14.59
CA PHE A 172 -5.78 6.63 13.90
C PHE A 172 -4.48 6.45 14.67
N ILE A 173 -3.38 6.27 13.95
CA ILE A 173 -2.03 6.39 14.51
C ILE A 173 -1.43 7.68 13.95
N VAL A 174 -1.32 8.69 14.79
CA VAL A 174 -0.99 10.07 14.43
C VAL A 174 0.48 10.35 14.73
N LEU A 175 1.23 10.83 13.74
CA LEU A 175 2.58 11.33 13.94
C LEU A 175 2.52 12.73 14.54
N ALA A 176 3.12 12.92 15.72
CA ALA A 176 3.22 14.20 16.40
C ALA A 176 4.64 14.43 16.94
N ASN A 177 4.98 15.70 17.20
CA ASN A 177 6.17 16.08 17.95
C ASN A 177 5.79 16.20 19.44
N HIS A 178 6.48 15.49 20.30
CA HIS A 178 6.34 15.60 21.75
C HIS A 178 7.70 15.87 22.39
N LYS A 179 7.88 17.03 23.01
CA LYS A 179 9.13 17.44 23.67
C LYS A 179 10.37 17.34 22.77
N GLY A 180 10.20 17.62 21.47
CA GLY A 180 11.29 17.60 20.49
C GLY A 180 11.58 16.23 19.86
N ALA A 181 10.82 15.20 20.21
CA ALA A 181 10.90 13.87 19.60
C ALA A 181 9.62 13.55 18.79
N GLN A 182 9.78 12.83 17.68
CA GLN A 182 8.64 12.29 16.95
C GLN A 182 8.04 11.09 17.69
N VAL A 183 6.74 11.14 17.90
CA VAL A 183 5.97 10.07 18.53
C VAL A 183 4.78 9.68 17.68
N LEU A 184 4.36 8.43 17.80
CA LEU A 184 3.11 7.93 17.25
C LEU A 184 2.07 7.88 18.37
N VAL A 185 0.92 8.48 18.12
CA VAL A 185 -0.17 8.61 19.11
C VAL A 185 -1.40 7.89 18.58
N LEU A 186 -1.94 6.97 19.34
CA LEU A 186 -3.19 6.28 19.06
C LEU A 186 -4.36 7.18 19.45
N VAL A 187 -5.26 7.43 18.51
CA VAL A 187 -6.47 8.23 18.66
C VAL A 187 -7.67 7.43 18.19
N GLU A 188 -8.68 7.28 19.01
CA GLU A 188 -9.93 6.64 18.61
C GLU A 188 -10.79 7.59 17.76
N ALA A 189 -11.48 7.07 16.75
CA ALA A 189 -12.37 7.88 15.92
C ALA A 189 -13.46 8.61 16.73
N SER A 190 -13.91 8.01 17.84
CA SER A 190 -14.87 8.60 18.77
C SER A 190 -14.39 9.89 19.45
N GLN A 191 -13.09 10.18 19.45
CA GLN A 191 -12.50 11.39 20.01
C GLN A 191 -12.48 12.57 19.01
N LEU A 192 -12.73 12.28 17.73
CA LEU A 192 -12.78 13.32 16.69
C LEU A 192 -14.09 14.13 16.81
N SER A 193 -14.00 15.43 16.55
CA SER A 193 -15.20 16.26 16.37
C SER A 193 -15.89 15.89 15.03
N THR A 194 -17.18 16.18 14.93
CA THR A 194 -18.00 15.85 13.75
C THR A 194 -17.51 16.53 12.46
N ASP A 195 -16.78 17.62 12.58
CA ASP A 195 -16.20 18.42 11.48
C ASP A 195 -14.70 18.23 11.31
N ALA A 196 -14.11 17.26 12.00
CA ALA A 196 -12.66 17.00 11.95
C ALA A 196 -12.18 16.49 10.58
N LEU A 197 -13.06 15.83 9.81
CA LEU A 197 -12.72 15.23 8.53
C LEU A 197 -13.14 16.10 7.36
N THR A 198 -12.22 16.33 6.42
CA THR A 198 -12.50 16.98 5.14
C THR A 198 -12.03 16.10 4.01
N SER A 199 -12.97 15.58 3.22
CA SER A 199 -12.67 14.71 2.08
C SER A 199 -11.79 15.41 1.04
N LYS A 200 -10.84 14.68 0.45
CA LYS A 200 -9.98 15.14 -0.63
C LYS A 200 -10.46 14.60 -1.98
N VAL A 201 -10.39 15.45 -2.99
CA VAL A 201 -10.54 15.00 -4.37
C VAL A 201 -9.20 14.42 -4.82
N LEU A 202 -9.20 13.14 -5.15
CA LEU A 202 -8.02 12.41 -5.57
C LEU A 202 -8.03 12.19 -7.08
N ILE A 203 -6.84 12.09 -7.68
CA ILE A 203 -6.70 11.73 -9.10
C ILE A 203 -7.20 10.31 -9.35
N ASP A 204 -6.97 9.39 -8.41
CA ASP A 204 -7.53 8.04 -8.42
C ASP A 204 -8.87 8.04 -7.67
N GLU A 205 -9.96 8.06 -8.43
CA GLU A 205 -11.32 8.08 -7.92
C GLU A 205 -11.75 6.76 -7.24
N THR A 206 -10.92 5.72 -7.32
CA THR A 206 -11.14 4.47 -6.57
C THR A 206 -10.64 4.53 -5.13
N LYS A 207 -9.87 5.56 -4.78
CA LYS A 207 -9.30 5.75 -3.44
C LYS A 207 -10.01 6.86 -2.69
N ARG A 208 -9.92 6.83 -1.35
CA ARG A 208 -10.45 7.86 -0.46
C ARG A 208 -9.38 8.31 0.51
N ALA A 209 -9.29 9.62 0.72
CA ALA A 209 -8.46 10.21 1.76
C ALA A 209 -9.09 11.52 2.27
N CYS A 210 -8.78 11.86 3.51
CA CYS A 210 -9.24 13.09 4.14
C CYS A 210 -8.06 13.92 4.64
N THR A 211 -8.29 15.21 4.81
CA THR A 211 -7.60 15.99 5.83
C THR A 211 -8.30 15.73 7.15
N VAL A 212 -7.52 15.45 8.20
CA VAL A 212 -8.05 15.20 9.54
C VAL A 212 -7.47 16.22 10.52
N ASN A 213 -8.32 16.95 11.21
CA ASN A 213 -7.94 17.89 12.25
C ASN A 213 -7.96 17.19 13.62
N PHE A 214 -6.79 17.10 14.26
CA PHE A 214 -6.63 16.49 15.59
C PHE A 214 -6.55 17.53 16.72
N SER A 215 -6.66 18.82 16.39
CA SER A 215 -6.53 19.89 17.41
C SER A 215 -7.59 19.79 18.50
N GLY A 216 -7.15 19.94 19.76
CA GLY A 216 -8.04 19.90 20.93
C GLY A 216 -8.29 18.50 21.48
N ILE A 217 -7.77 17.45 20.86
CA ILE A 217 -7.90 16.08 21.39
C ILE A 217 -6.88 15.88 22.50
N THR A 218 -7.40 15.63 23.71
CA THR A 218 -6.56 15.24 24.85
C THR A 218 -6.46 13.71 24.90
N VAL A 219 -5.24 13.20 24.95
CA VAL A 219 -4.97 11.76 25.04
C VAL A 219 -4.36 11.39 26.40
N SER A 220 -4.40 10.11 26.75
CA SER A 220 -3.65 9.62 27.90
C SER A 220 -2.18 9.39 27.53
N ALA A 221 -1.30 9.30 28.53
CA ALA A 221 0.11 8.95 28.29
C ALA A 221 0.25 7.58 27.63
N ASP A 222 -0.67 6.67 27.93
CA ASP A 222 -0.70 5.30 27.39
C ASP A 222 -1.16 5.27 25.90
N ALA A 223 -1.60 6.40 25.34
CA ALA A 223 -1.90 6.51 23.91
C ALA A 223 -0.63 6.66 23.06
N ILE A 224 0.51 7.04 23.66
CA ILE A 224 1.77 7.17 22.94
C ILE A 224 2.36 5.77 22.75
N LEU A 225 2.72 5.41 21.52
CA LEU A 225 3.40 4.16 21.23
C LEU A 225 4.83 4.21 21.76
N PRO A 226 5.25 3.32 22.68
CA PRO A 226 6.60 3.37 23.27
C PRO A 226 7.71 3.15 22.24
N GLY A 227 7.48 2.37 21.19
CA GLY A 227 8.41 2.09 20.09
C GLY A 227 8.20 3.00 18.87
N SER A 228 7.78 4.25 19.04
CA SER A 228 7.38 5.15 17.95
C SER A 228 8.42 5.31 16.83
N GLU A 229 9.70 5.41 17.14
CA GLU A 229 10.77 5.64 16.15
C GLU A 229 10.90 4.46 15.18
N ALA A 230 11.05 3.26 15.70
CA ALA A 230 11.14 2.04 14.90
C ALA A 230 9.84 1.79 14.12
N ALA A 231 8.69 1.94 14.79
CA ALA A 231 7.38 1.76 14.17
C ALA A 231 7.13 2.74 13.02
N LEU A 232 7.53 4.00 13.15
CA LEU A 232 7.40 5.00 12.10
C LEU A 232 8.23 4.65 10.86
N ARG A 233 9.51 4.27 11.08
CA ARG A 233 10.41 3.84 10.01
C ARG A 233 9.86 2.62 9.28
N ASP A 234 9.53 1.58 10.04
CA ASP A 234 9.12 0.29 9.49
C ASP A 234 7.75 0.39 8.82
N SER A 235 6.81 1.17 9.36
CA SER A 235 5.50 1.39 8.74
C SER A 235 5.61 2.12 7.40
N LYS A 236 6.56 3.05 7.24
CA LYS A 236 6.83 3.69 5.94
C LYS A 236 7.37 2.70 4.92
N LEU A 237 8.26 1.79 5.32
CA LEU A 237 8.82 0.75 4.43
C LEU A 237 7.76 -0.30 4.06
N ILE A 238 6.97 -0.75 5.02
CA ILE A 238 5.84 -1.68 4.78
C ILE A 238 4.80 -1.02 3.87
N GLY A 239 4.46 0.24 4.12
CA GLY A 239 3.58 1.01 3.25
C GLY A 239 4.10 1.10 1.82
N ALA A 240 5.40 1.35 1.64
CA ALA A 240 6.04 1.35 0.34
C ALA A 240 5.97 -0.03 -0.34
N LEU A 241 6.18 -1.12 0.39
CA LEU A 241 6.08 -2.48 -0.13
C LEU A 241 4.64 -2.85 -0.54
N LEU A 242 3.64 -2.53 0.27
CA LEU A 242 2.24 -2.79 -0.06
C LEU A 242 1.79 -1.97 -1.28
N MET A 243 2.22 -0.69 -1.38
CA MET A 243 1.99 0.11 -2.59
C MET A 243 2.70 -0.47 -3.82
N ALA A 244 3.89 -1.06 -3.66
CA ALA A 244 4.60 -1.74 -4.74
C ALA A 244 3.84 -2.98 -5.21
N ALA A 245 3.27 -3.77 -4.30
CA ALA A 245 2.46 -4.94 -4.64
C ALA A 245 1.18 -4.52 -5.40
N GLU A 246 0.46 -3.52 -4.91
CA GLU A 246 -0.72 -2.97 -5.60
C GLU A 246 -0.35 -2.43 -6.99
N ALA A 247 0.78 -1.71 -7.11
CA ALA A 247 1.27 -1.20 -8.39
C ALA A 247 1.60 -2.32 -9.38
N THR A 248 2.24 -3.40 -8.91
CA THR A 248 2.61 -4.54 -9.75
C THR A 248 1.37 -5.24 -10.32
N GLY A 249 0.35 -5.48 -9.49
CA GLY A 249 -0.94 -6.02 -9.94
C GLY A 249 -1.65 -5.12 -10.94
N SER A 250 -1.66 -3.82 -10.68
CA SER A 250 -2.25 -2.84 -11.59
C SER A 250 -1.49 -2.76 -12.93
N ALA A 251 -0.16 -2.90 -12.93
CA ALA A 251 0.64 -2.94 -14.15
C ALA A 251 0.34 -4.20 -14.99
N ALA A 252 0.16 -5.35 -14.32
CA ALA A 252 -0.24 -6.60 -14.99
C ALA A 252 -1.60 -6.44 -15.69
N ALA A 253 -2.60 -5.89 -15.00
CA ALA A 253 -3.91 -5.66 -15.58
C ALA A 253 -3.90 -4.62 -16.70
N ALA A 254 -3.11 -3.55 -16.58
CA ALA A 254 -2.94 -2.58 -17.66
C ALA A 254 -2.33 -3.23 -18.91
N LEU A 255 -1.37 -4.16 -18.74
CA LEU A 255 -0.81 -4.94 -19.83
C LEU A 255 -1.88 -5.82 -20.49
N ASP A 256 -2.72 -6.51 -19.70
CA ASP A 256 -3.79 -7.36 -20.23
C ASP A 256 -4.82 -6.55 -21.03
N VAL A 257 -5.22 -5.37 -20.54
CA VAL A 257 -6.09 -4.42 -21.26
C VAL A 257 -5.47 -4.00 -22.59
N VAL A 258 -4.18 -3.68 -22.61
CA VAL A 258 -3.44 -3.34 -23.84
C VAL A 258 -3.41 -4.52 -24.80
N VAL A 259 -3.02 -5.71 -24.37
CA VAL A 259 -2.93 -6.91 -25.20
C VAL A 259 -4.31 -7.24 -25.80
N GLY A 260 -5.37 -7.20 -25.00
CA GLY A 260 -6.74 -7.40 -25.46
C GLY A 260 -7.12 -6.42 -26.59
N TYR A 261 -6.80 -5.14 -26.43
CA TYR A 261 -7.07 -4.14 -27.46
C TYR A 261 -6.21 -4.33 -28.71
N LEU A 262 -4.91 -4.58 -28.57
CA LEU A 262 -3.98 -4.79 -29.69
C LEU A 262 -4.33 -6.01 -30.55
N THR A 263 -4.94 -7.04 -29.93
CA THR A 263 -5.32 -8.30 -30.60
C THR A 263 -6.75 -8.28 -31.16
N SER A 264 -7.55 -7.25 -30.88
CA SER A 264 -8.91 -7.11 -31.37
C SER A 264 -9.09 -5.94 -32.36
N ARG A 265 -8.39 -4.82 -32.17
CA ARG A 265 -8.55 -3.60 -32.96
C ARG A 265 -7.88 -3.71 -34.33
N ILE A 266 -8.64 -3.39 -35.38
CA ILE A 266 -8.15 -3.35 -36.76
C ILE A 266 -8.03 -1.87 -37.23
N GLN A 267 -6.85 -1.52 -37.75
CA GLN A 267 -6.61 -0.28 -38.50
C GLN A 267 -5.63 -0.55 -39.63
N PHE A 268 -5.77 0.23 -40.72
CA PHE A 268 -4.97 0.07 -41.94
C PHE A 268 -5.00 -1.38 -42.50
N GLY A 269 -6.17 -2.03 -42.41
CA GLY A 269 -6.42 -3.35 -42.97
C GLY A 269 -5.87 -4.55 -42.17
N ARG A 270 -5.33 -4.35 -40.94
CA ARG A 270 -4.81 -5.41 -40.10
C ARG A 270 -4.93 -5.11 -38.61
N LEU A 271 -4.77 -6.12 -37.75
CA LEU A 271 -4.70 -5.94 -36.31
C LEU A 271 -3.57 -4.97 -35.93
N ILE A 272 -3.86 -4.01 -35.06
CA ILE A 272 -2.87 -3.01 -34.67
C ILE A 272 -1.69 -3.63 -33.91
N GLY A 273 -1.88 -4.73 -33.19
CA GLY A 273 -0.82 -5.50 -32.52
C GLY A 273 0.17 -6.14 -33.51
N SER A 274 -0.07 -6.09 -34.83
CA SER A 274 0.91 -6.53 -35.83
C SER A 274 2.05 -5.54 -36.02
N TYR A 275 1.88 -4.27 -35.61
CA TYR A 275 2.89 -3.23 -35.79
C TYR A 275 3.97 -3.30 -34.72
N GLN A 276 5.25 -3.28 -35.13
CA GLN A 276 6.38 -3.36 -34.18
C GLN A 276 6.46 -2.17 -33.24
N SER A 277 6.03 -0.98 -33.68
CA SER A 277 5.95 0.20 -32.84
C SER A 277 5.01 0.06 -31.63
N LEU A 278 4.09 -0.91 -31.64
CA LEU A 278 3.23 -1.25 -30.51
C LEU A 278 3.73 -2.50 -29.77
N LYS A 279 4.30 -3.49 -30.48
CA LYS A 279 4.83 -4.70 -29.85
C LYS A 279 5.99 -4.42 -28.90
N HIS A 280 6.96 -3.59 -29.31
CA HIS A 280 8.15 -3.36 -28.50
C HIS A 280 7.81 -2.74 -27.14
N PRO A 281 7.05 -1.63 -27.06
CA PRO A 281 6.67 -1.09 -25.76
C PRO A 281 5.76 -2.05 -24.93
N THR A 282 4.97 -2.91 -25.59
CA THR A 282 4.17 -3.93 -24.87
C THR A 282 5.09 -4.96 -24.21
N VAL A 283 6.19 -5.36 -24.86
CA VAL A 283 7.21 -6.22 -24.26
C VAL A 283 7.95 -5.52 -23.12
N GLU A 284 8.24 -4.20 -23.28
CA GLU A 284 8.83 -3.41 -22.19
C GLU A 284 7.90 -3.33 -20.97
N MET A 285 6.57 -3.21 -21.16
CA MET A 285 5.57 -3.28 -20.09
C MET A 285 5.68 -4.63 -19.35
N LEU A 286 5.76 -5.75 -20.08
CA LEU A 286 5.89 -7.08 -19.51
C LEU A 286 7.18 -7.21 -18.68
N ILE A 287 8.32 -6.81 -19.26
CA ILE A 287 9.62 -6.87 -18.57
C ILE A 287 9.62 -6.04 -17.30
N GLY A 288 9.08 -4.82 -17.36
CA GLY A 288 8.99 -3.92 -16.20
C GLY A 288 8.13 -4.50 -15.08
N MET A 289 6.97 -5.08 -15.45
CA MET A 289 6.05 -5.73 -14.52
C MET A 289 6.65 -6.99 -13.90
N ASP A 290 7.26 -7.88 -14.69
CA ASP A 290 7.89 -9.10 -14.17
C ASP A 290 9.08 -8.79 -13.25
N SER A 291 9.86 -7.74 -13.59
CA SER A 291 10.93 -7.24 -12.74
C SER A 291 10.37 -6.73 -11.40
N ALA A 292 9.29 -5.95 -11.42
CA ALA A 292 8.62 -5.46 -10.21
C ALA A 292 8.09 -6.63 -9.37
N ARG A 293 7.44 -7.62 -10.01
CA ARG A 293 6.93 -8.82 -9.34
C ARG A 293 8.03 -9.60 -8.63
N THR A 294 9.17 -9.79 -9.28
CA THR A 294 10.33 -10.45 -8.66
C THR A 294 10.79 -9.72 -7.40
N LEU A 295 10.82 -8.38 -7.43
CA LEU A 295 11.28 -7.58 -6.29
C LEU A 295 10.28 -7.56 -5.14
N ILE A 296 8.95 -7.48 -5.40
CA ILE A 296 7.97 -7.53 -4.30
C ILE A 296 7.98 -8.89 -3.59
N TYR A 297 8.16 -9.99 -4.32
CA TYR A 297 8.25 -11.30 -3.71
C TYR A 297 9.58 -11.54 -3.01
N HIS A 298 10.68 -11.01 -3.53
CA HIS A 298 11.94 -10.98 -2.78
C HIS A 298 11.76 -10.20 -1.46
N ALA A 299 11.20 -9.01 -1.50
CA ALA A 299 10.93 -8.24 -0.29
C ALA A 299 10.02 -9.00 0.69
N ALA A 300 8.98 -9.70 0.20
CA ALA A 300 8.10 -10.53 1.02
C ALA A 300 8.84 -11.65 1.78
N THR A 301 9.97 -12.13 1.26
CA THR A 301 10.77 -13.18 1.93
C THR A 301 11.75 -12.66 2.98
N VAL A 302 12.11 -11.38 2.92
CA VAL A 302 13.09 -10.77 3.84
C VAL A 302 12.45 -9.86 4.90
N VAL A 303 11.22 -9.42 4.67
CA VAL A 303 10.48 -8.59 5.64
C VAL A 303 9.94 -9.48 6.76
N GLY A 304 10.58 -9.38 7.93
CA GLY A 304 10.15 -10.08 9.14
C GLY A 304 9.11 -9.32 9.96
N ASP A 305 8.61 -9.96 11.01
CA ASP A 305 7.62 -9.38 11.94
C ASP A 305 8.27 -8.53 13.05
N GLU A 306 9.59 -8.64 13.20
CA GLU A 306 10.40 -7.79 14.08
C GLU A 306 10.77 -6.47 13.39
N THR A 307 11.56 -5.65 14.06
CA THR A 307 12.15 -4.43 13.48
C THR A 307 12.92 -4.77 12.20
N LEU A 308 12.62 -4.05 11.11
CA LEU A 308 13.20 -4.31 9.81
C LEU A 308 14.71 -4.04 9.83
N ASP A 309 15.45 -5.00 9.31
CA ASP A 309 16.90 -4.89 9.16
C ASP A 309 17.29 -4.16 7.85
N HIS A 310 18.61 -4.10 7.60
CA HIS A 310 19.15 -3.46 6.40
C HIS A 310 18.66 -4.12 5.11
N ASP A 311 18.59 -5.46 5.06
CA ASP A 311 18.21 -6.18 3.85
C ASP A 311 16.74 -5.95 3.51
N ALA A 312 15.87 -5.89 4.52
CA ALA A 312 14.47 -5.54 4.36
C ALA A 312 14.27 -4.08 3.90
N ASP A 313 15.06 -3.12 4.43
CA ASP A 313 15.02 -1.72 3.99
C ASP A 313 15.39 -1.61 2.51
N VAL A 314 16.50 -2.24 2.09
CA VAL A 314 16.94 -2.28 0.68
C VAL A 314 15.85 -2.91 -0.20
N ALA A 315 15.34 -4.07 0.17
CA ALA A 315 14.35 -4.80 -0.63
C ALA A 315 13.05 -4.03 -0.82
N CYS A 316 12.50 -3.41 0.24
CA CYS A 316 11.28 -2.60 0.16
C CYS A 316 11.45 -1.41 -0.78
N ARG A 317 12.59 -0.71 -0.70
CA ARG A 317 12.87 0.44 -1.58
C ARG A 317 13.08 0.04 -3.04
N MET A 318 13.79 -1.05 -3.29
CA MET A 318 13.95 -1.59 -4.65
C MET A 318 12.59 -1.94 -5.26
N ALA A 319 11.74 -2.65 -4.51
CA ALA A 319 10.40 -3.03 -4.93
C ALA A 319 9.54 -1.80 -5.27
N LYS A 320 9.51 -0.79 -4.37
CA LYS A 320 8.71 0.43 -4.58
C LYS A 320 9.17 1.22 -5.80
N ALA A 321 10.48 1.45 -5.96
CA ALA A 321 11.01 2.19 -7.08
C ALA A 321 10.67 1.52 -8.42
N GLN A 322 10.90 0.20 -8.54
CA GLN A 322 10.66 -0.54 -9.77
C GLN A 322 9.16 -0.67 -10.09
N ALA A 323 8.32 -1.00 -9.10
CA ALA A 323 6.89 -1.19 -9.32
C ALA A 323 6.18 0.12 -9.72
N THR A 324 6.61 1.24 -9.14
CA THR A 324 6.08 2.55 -9.49
C THR A 324 6.39 2.92 -10.94
N ASP A 325 7.64 2.76 -11.37
CA ASP A 325 8.03 3.05 -12.76
C ASP A 325 7.34 2.11 -13.75
N ALA A 326 7.21 0.82 -13.40
CA ALA A 326 6.53 -0.16 -14.25
C ALA A 326 5.04 0.20 -14.45
N LEU A 327 4.33 0.58 -13.37
CA LEU A 327 2.93 0.96 -13.47
C LEU A 327 2.74 2.30 -14.21
N MET A 328 3.61 3.29 -13.96
CA MET A 328 3.57 4.57 -14.69
C MET A 328 3.75 4.36 -16.19
N PHE A 329 4.73 3.55 -16.58
CA PHE A 329 4.95 3.21 -17.98
C PHE A 329 3.77 2.43 -18.57
N ALA A 330 3.25 1.44 -17.86
CA ALA A 330 2.11 0.63 -18.31
C ALA A 330 0.85 1.48 -18.49
N GLY A 331 0.53 2.35 -17.52
CA GLY A 331 -0.63 3.24 -17.59
C GLY A 331 -0.55 4.24 -18.74
N ASP A 332 0.63 4.86 -18.95
CA ASP A 332 0.86 5.78 -20.08
C ASP A 332 0.70 5.06 -21.42
N ARG A 333 1.31 3.88 -21.59
CA ARG A 333 1.17 3.08 -22.81
C ARG A 333 -0.26 2.61 -23.03
N ALA A 334 -0.97 2.25 -21.97
CA ALA A 334 -2.38 1.86 -22.07
C ALA A 334 -3.24 3.00 -22.65
N ILE A 335 -3.09 4.23 -22.17
CA ILE A 335 -3.76 5.40 -22.77
C ILE A 335 -3.35 5.58 -24.23
N GLN A 336 -2.05 5.62 -24.49
CA GLN A 336 -1.52 5.90 -25.84
C GLN A 336 -2.01 4.90 -26.87
N PHE A 337 -2.07 3.60 -26.53
CA PHE A 337 -2.42 2.54 -27.49
C PHE A 337 -3.92 2.50 -27.78
N HIS A 338 -4.77 2.95 -26.86
CA HIS A 338 -6.19 3.11 -27.10
C HIS A 338 -6.52 4.36 -27.93
N GLY A 339 -5.54 5.24 -28.21
CA GLY A 339 -5.70 6.46 -28.99
C GLY A 339 -6.73 7.41 -28.36
N GLY A 340 -7.59 8.02 -29.15
CA GLY A 340 -8.60 8.96 -28.68
C GLY A 340 -9.61 8.38 -27.68
N MET A 341 -9.75 7.07 -27.59
CA MET A 341 -10.57 6.42 -26.56
C MET A 341 -9.86 6.37 -25.20
N GLY A 342 -8.53 6.28 -25.17
CA GLY A 342 -7.76 5.99 -23.97
C GLY A 342 -7.95 6.99 -22.83
N PHE A 343 -8.16 8.27 -23.15
CA PHE A 343 -8.36 9.30 -22.12
C PHE A 343 -9.83 9.53 -21.74
N THR A 344 -10.78 8.84 -22.39
CA THR A 344 -12.21 8.99 -22.07
C THR A 344 -12.58 8.18 -20.83
N TYR A 345 -13.65 8.60 -20.13
CA TYR A 345 -14.15 7.88 -18.97
C TYR A 345 -14.67 6.47 -19.27
N GLU A 346 -15.06 6.20 -20.52
CA GLU A 346 -15.53 4.89 -20.97
C GLU A 346 -14.40 3.86 -21.08
N CYS A 347 -13.15 4.33 -21.24
CA CYS A 347 -12.00 3.44 -21.36
C CYS A 347 -11.42 3.07 -19.99
N ASP A 348 -11.28 1.78 -19.71
CA ASP A 348 -10.75 1.30 -18.43
C ASP A 348 -9.26 1.58 -18.26
N ALA A 349 -8.52 1.77 -19.36
CA ALA A 349 -7.08 2.10 -19.34
C ALA A 349 -6.77 3.33 -18.47
N GLN A 350 -7.67 4.34 -18.45
CA GLN A 350 -7.46 5.55 -17.66
C GLN A 350 -7.48 5.31 -16.15
N LEU A 351 -8.16 4.27 -15.65
CA LEU A 351 -8.20 3.92 -14.25
C LEU A 351 -6.82 3.48 -13.74
N TYR A 352 -6.08 2.73 -14.55
CA TYR A 352 -4.73 2.28 -14.21
C TYR A 352 -3.70 3.42 -14.25
N LEU A 353 -3.83 4.37 -15.17
CA LEU A 353 -2.98 5.57 -15.16
C LEU A 353 -3.26 6.44 -13.93
N ARG A 354 -4.52 6.65 -13.55
CA ARG A 354 -4.90 7.37 -12.34
C ARG A 354 -4.37 6.68 -11.08
N ARG A 355 -4.45 5.35 -11.00
CA ARG A 355 -3.85 4.55 -9.95
C ARG A 355 -2.33 4.74 -9.90
N ALA A 356 -1.65 4.78 -11.06
CA ALA A 356 -0.21 5.04 -11.12
C ALA A 356 0.15 6.42 -10.55
N LEU A 357 -0.58 7.45 -10.96
CA LEU A 357 -0.38 8.83 -10.48
C LEU A 357 -0.63 8.98 -8.97
N TRP A 358 -1.51 8.18 -8.39
CA TRP A 358 -1.74 8.13 -6.96
C TRP A 358 -0.61 7.39 -6.23
N ILE A 359 -0.33 6.13 -6.61
CA ILE A 359 0.63 5.27 -5.93
C ILE A 359 2.05 5.83 -5.98
N GLN A 360 2.45 6.51 -7.08
CA GLN A 360 3.83 6.95 -7.23
C GLN A 360 4.33 7.82 -6.06
N HIS A 361 3.45 8.63 -5.47
CA HIS A 361 3.79 9.54 -4.39
C HIS A 361 3.59 8.93 -2.99
N GLN A 362 2.82 7.84 -2.86
CA GLN A 362 2.57 7.23 -1.56
C GLN A 362 3.85 6.61 -0.98
N TYR A 363 4.20 6.99 0.25
CA TYR A 363 5.40 6.51 0.96
C TYR A 363 6.74 6.77 0.24
N GLY A 364 6.80 7.80 -0.59
CA GLY A 364 7.96 8.18 -1.38
C GLY A 364 7.90 7.69 -2.82
N ASP A 365 8.42 8.50 -3.73
CA ASP A 365 8.51 8.18 -5.16
C ASP A 365 9.77 7.37 -5.50
N ALA A 366 9.90 6.98 -6.77
CA ALA A 366 11.05 6.20 -7.23
C ALA A 366 12.39 6.92 -7.03
N GLN A 367 12.42 8.26 -7.16
CA GLN A 367 13.64 9.05 -6.96
C GLN A 367 14.03 9.08 -5.48
N HIS A 368 13.07 9.30 -4.58
CA HIS A 368 13.28 9.25 -3.13
C HIS A 368 13.89 7.92 -2.70
N HIS A 369 13.31 6.80 -3.16
CA HIS A 369 13.82 5.48 -2.80
C HIS A 369 15.21 5.21 -3.36
N ARG A 370 15.51 5.62 -4.61
CA ARG A 370 16.85 5.47 -5.21
C ARG A 370 17.91 6.28 -4.50
N LEU A 371 17.58 7.49 -4.02
CA LEU A 371 18.53 8.29 -3.22
C LEU A 371 18.87 7.60 -1.90
N HIS A 372 17.88 7.02 -1.21
CA HIS A 372 18.15 6.26 0.01
C HIS A 372 18.93 4.97 -0.27
N LEU A 373 18.63 4.26 -1.37
CA LEU A 373 19.39 3.07 -1.78
C LEU A 373 20.86 3.40 -2.09
N ALA A 374 21.13 4.55 -2.68
CA ALA A 374 22.51 4.97 -2.94
C ALA A 374 23.31 5.06 -1.64
N ASN A 375 22.75 5.68 -0.59
CA ASN A 375 23.40 5.75 0.72
C ASN A 375 23.55 4.37 1.39
N LEU A 376 22.53 3.50 1.26
CA LEU A 376 22.57 2.16 1.88
C LEU A 376 23.54 1.19 1.21
N LEU A 377 23.82 1.37 -0.09
CA LEU A 377 24.60 0.42 -0.88
C LEU A 377 26.00 0.91 -1.23
N LEU A 378 26.26 2.22 -1.18
CA LEU A 378 27.52 2.83 -1.64
C LEU A 378 28.36 3.43 -0.52
N ASP A 379 27.79 3.67 0.66
CA ASP A 379 28.46 4.11 1.89
C ASP A 379 28.81 2.91 2.79
#